data_d221b2df2664578c3f4ecaf31bc87e6b
#
_entry.id   d221b2df2664578c3f4ecaf31bc87e6b
#
_cell.length_a   1.000
_cell.length_b   1.000
_cell.length_c   1.000
_cell.angle_alpha   90.00
_cell.angle_beta   90.00
_cell.angle_gamma   90.00
#
_symmetry.space_group_name_H-M   'P 1'
#
loop_
_entity.id
_entity.type
_entity.pdbx_description
1 polymer ?
#
loop_
_entity_poly.entity_id
_entity_poly.type
_entity_poly.pdbx_seq_one_letter_code
_entity_poly.pdbx_strand_id
1 'polypeptide(L)'
;MRVRRRNLVWLAIMGVLTGIVVVSGVNPAMSALMVGAFGVAAVATLLEIQPERLISRSRSSLTAMRMSPDAREAVERARRRGALMHDGLTLLDVGLIALQSGREGMDMERTRSVSMDDDGVRPYITLRVDPHNADRTGVIRFEIIDHNGETQFVHEMRTFLRDGEMNIVADHQLPLYGNRKITGVGDWDLRISVDGALVGALSFAISPSINARYARADAAAPASQPAAVPERERLTRLEDSANDDAPVSLEDLLRNQSRRDRGERN
;
A
#
# COMPACT_ATOMS: atom_id res chain seq x y z
N MET A 1 -27.34 31.99 6.40
CA MET A 1 -26.86 31.99 7.80
C MET A 1 -27.99 31.51 8.71
N ARG A 2 -27.93 30.28 9.24
CA ARG A 2 -28.93 29.79 10.19
C ARG A 2 -28.31 29.77 11.57
N VAL A 3 -28.51 30.85 12.35
CA VAL A 3 -28.09 30.90 13.75
C VAL A 3 -28.87 29.85 14.53
N ARG A 4 -28.18 28.83 15.08
CA ARG A 4 -28.79 27.76 15.87
C ARG A 4 -29.38 28.39 17.15
N ARG A 5 -30.68 28.42 17.34
CA ARG A 5 -31.40 29.04 18.44
C ARG A 5 -30.83 28.65 19.84
N ARG A 6 -30.22 27.49 19.95
CA ARG A 6 -29.63 27.00 21.22
C ARG A 6 -28.36 27.80 21.66
N ASN A 7 -27.61 28.37 20.73
CA ASN A 7 -26.42 29.15 21.04
C ASN A 7 -26.77 30.61 21.41
N LEU A 8 -27.89 31.11 20.92
CA LEU A 8 -28.42 32.44 21.26
C LEU A 8 -28.78 32.55 22.75
N VAL A 9 -29.32 31.50 23.33
CA VAL A 9 -29.72 31.47 24.76
C VAL A 9 -28.46 31.57 25.64
N TRP A 10 -27.40 30.86 25.33
CA TRP A 10 -26.12 30.95 26.05
C TRP A 10 -25.46 32.32 25.93
N LEU A 11 -25.52 32.92 24.75
CA LEU A 11 -25.02 34.26 24.51
C LEU A 11 -25.79 35.33 25.30
N ALA A 12 -27.12 35.17 25.36
CA ALA A 12 -27.98 36.05 26.17
C ALA A 12 -27.66 35.93 27.67
N ILE A 13 -27.50 34.70 28.18
CA ILE A 13 -27.15 34.46 29.59
C ILE A 13 -25.77 35.09 29.95
N MET A 14 -24.75 34.88 29.09
CA MET A 14 -23.45 35.44 29.27
C MET A 14 -23.45 36.99 29.16
N GLY A 15 -24.28 37.54 28.25
CA GLY A 15 -24.50 38.98 28.14
C GLY A 15 -25.10 39.62 29.40
N VAL A 16 -26.13 38.97 29.97
CA VAL A 16 -26.74 39.44 31.21
C VAL A 16 -25.76 39.36 32.38
N LEU A 17 -25.02 38.23 32.51
CA LEU A 17 -23.98 38.08 33.55
C LEU A 17 -22.91 39.15 33.45
N THR A 18 -22.43 39.40 32.25
CA THR A 18 -21.41 40.47 31.99
C THR A 18 -21.98 41.83 32.34
N GLY A 19 -23.25 42.11 31.99
CA GLY A 19 -23.93 43.38 32.34
C GLY A 19 -24.04 43.57 33.85
N ILE A 20 -24.41 42.56 34.61
CA ILE A 20 -24.51 42.59 36.07
C ILE A 20 -23.16 42.91 36.72
N VAL A 21 -22.07 42.26 36.24
CA VAL A 21 -20.69 42.47 36.77
C VAL A 21 -20.21 43.91 36.50
N VAL A 22 -20.51 44.45 35.32
CA VAL A 22 -20.13 45.82 34.95
C VAL A 22 -20.87 46.86 35.79
N VAL A 23 -22.21 46.65 36.04
CA VAL A 23 -23.04 47.57 36.80
C VAL A 23 -22.75 47.49 38.31
N SER A 24 -22.32 46.32 38.80
CA SER A 24 -22.03 46.09 40.24
C SER A 24 -20.77 46.77 40.73
N GLY A 25 -20.03 47.48 39.90
CA GLY A 25 -18.84 48.23 40.30
C GLY A 25 -17.67 47.39 40.86
N VAL A 26 -17.71 46.09 40.64
CA VAL A 26 -16.64 45.19 41.06
C VAL A 26 -15.36 45.50 40.27
N ASN A 27 -14.21 45.34 40.90
CA ASN A 27 -12.85 45.59 40.43
C ASN A 27 -12.69 45.75 38.89
N PRO A 28 -12.19 46.90 38.38
CA PRO A 28 -12.14 47.16 36.92
C PRO A 28 -11.39 46.08 36.09
N ALA A 29 -10.44 45.37 36.72
CA ALA A 29 -9.76 44.25 36.05
C ALA A 29 -10.70 43.08 35.77
N MET A 30 -11.63 42.76 36.68
CA MET A 30 -12.65 41.70 36.51
C MET A 30 -13.69 42.07 35.46
N SER A 31 -14.13 43.31 35.41
CA SER A 31 -15.07 43.74 34.36
C SER A 31 -14.44 43.75 32.98
N ALA A 32 -13.19 44.16 32.84
CA ALA A 32 -12.45 44.06 31.57
C ALA A 32 -12.27 42.62 31.09
N LEU A 33 -11.97 41.70 32.00
CA LEU A 33 -11.83 40.28 31.68
C LEU A 33 -13.15 39.65 31.21
N MET A 34 -14.27 39.96 31.87
CA MET A 34 -15.60 39.50 31.52
C MET A 34 -16.09 40.06 30.17
N VAL A 35 -15.85 41.35 29.91
CA VAL A 35 -16.17 41.98 28.63
C VAL A 35 -15.33 41.34 27.50
N GLY A 36 -14.05 41.07 27.74
CA GLY A 36 -13.17 40.39 26.80
C GLY A 36 -13.65 38.99 26.50
N ALA A 37 -13.98 38.19 27.53
CA ALA A 37 -14.49 36.85 27.37
C ALA A 37 -15.83 36.82 26.60
N PHE A 38 -16.73 37.74 26.89
CA PHE A 38 -17.98 37.88 26.15
C PHE A 38 -17.75 38.28 24.68
N GLY A 39 -16.83 39.16 24.41
CA GLY A 39 -16.45 39.56 23.05
C GLY A 39 -15.91 38.38 22.25
N VAL A 40 -15.02 37.57 22.84
CA VAL A 40 -14.50 36.35 22.20
C VAL A 40 -15.61 35.33 21.95
N ALA A 41 -16.51 35.12 22.93
CA ALA A 41 -17.63 34.22 22.78
C ALA A 41 -18.62 34.67 21.68
N ALA A 42 -18.87 35.98 21.59
CA ALA A 42 -19.73 36.56 20.56
C ALA A 42 -19.13 36.40 19.15
N VAL A 43 -17.83 36.71 19.01
CA VAL A 43 -17.09 36.55 17.74
C VAL A 43 -17.03 35.08 17.35
N ALA A 44 -16.76 34.15 18.27
CA ALA A 44 -16.74 32.72 18.01
C ALA A 44 -18.10 32.20 17.55
N THR A 45 -19.19 32.76 18.11
CA THR A 45 -20.57 32.38 17.74
C THR A 45 -20.97 32.95 16.38
N LEU A 46 -20.56 34.19 16.07
CA LEU A 46 -20.82 34.85 14.78
C LEU A 46 -20.01 34.21 13.62
N LEU A 47 -18.79 33.81 13.90
CA LEU A 47 -17.92 33.15 12.89
C LEU A 47 -18.25 31.68 12.69
N GLU A 48 -19.26 31.11 13.39
CA GLU A 48 -19.61 29.69 13.28
C GLU A 48 -18.36 28.78 13.42
N ILE A 49 -17.39 29.19 14.25
CA ILE A 49 -16.20 28.39 14.52
C ILE A 49 -16.67 27.14 15.27
N GLN A 50 -16.85 26.05 14.57
CA GLN A 50 -17.13 24.76 15.15
C GLN A 50 -15.83 24.24 15.76
N PRO A 51 -15.67 24.23 17.10
CA PRO A 51 -14.45 23.74 17.75
C PRO A 51 -14.15 22.30 17.37
N GLU A 52 -15.20 21.51 17.06
CA GLU A 52 -15.09 20.15 16.55
C GLU A 52 -14.30 20.07 15.23
N ARG A 53 -14.43 21.07 14.35
CA ARG A 53 -13.67 21.13 13.08
C ARG A 53 -12.20 21.50 13.27
N LEU A 54 -11.87 22.25 14.30
CA LEU A 54 -10.49 22.60 14.64
C LEU A 54 -9.77 21.39 15.27
N ILE A 55 -10.47 20.69 16.18
CA ILE A 55 -9.95 19.47 16.83
C ILE A 55 -9.82 18.34 15.80
N SER A 56 -10.78 18.20 14.87
CA SER A 56 -10.69 17.18 13.81
C SER A 56 -9.55 17.49 12.84
N ARG A 57 -9.28 18.76 12.52
CA ARG A 57 -8.14 19.15 11.67
C ARG A 57 -6.78 18.84 12.32
N SER A 58 -6.62 19.07 13.63
CA SER A 58 -5.38 18.73 14.31
C SER A 58 -5.16 17.22 14.42
N ARG A 59 -6.22 16.45 14.66
CA ARG A 59 -6.16 14.99 14.61
C ARG A 59 -5.86 14.47 13.22
N SER A 60 -6.46 15.03 12.15
CA SER A 60 -6.20 14.63 10.78
C SER A 60 -4.75 14.88 10.34
N SER A 61 -4.09 15.91 10.85
CA SER A 61 -2.69 16.19 10.54
C SER A 61 -1.73 15.15 11.15
N LEU A 62 -1.98 14.73 12.39
CA LEU A 62 -1.20 13.67 13.05
C LEU A 62 -1.44 12.29 12.40
N THR A 63 -2.66 12.03 11.96
CA THR A 63 -3.01 10.79 11.25
C THR A 63 -2.38 10.77 9.86
N ALA A 64 -2.35 11.93 9.15
CA ALA A 64 -1.69 12.05 7.87
C ALA A 64 -0.17 11.80 7.94
N MET A 65 0.48 12.08 9.08
CA MET A 65 1.90 11.75 9.29
C MET A 65 2.13 10.23 9.42
N ARG A 66 1.13 9.47 9.84
CA ARG A 66 1.22 8.00 10.00
C ARG A 66 0.82 7.22 8.74
N MET A 67 0.24 7.89 7.75
CA MET A 67 -0.13 7.24 6.49
C MET A 67 1.10 6.87 5.69
N SER A 68 1.13 5.65 5.17
CA SER A 68 2.14 5.23 4.19
C SER A 68 2.04 6.08 2.91
N PRO A 69 3.12 6.18 2.11
CA PRO A 69 3.07 6.81 0.80
C PRO A 69 1.98 6.23 -0.09
N ASP A 70 1.83 4.91 -0.07
CA ASP A 70 0.85 4.16 -0.85
C ASP A 70 -0.59 4.50 -0.43
N ALA A 71 -0.84 4.60 0.88
CA ALA A 71 -2.15 4.99 1.39
C ALA A 71 -2.52 6.44 1.01
N ARG A 72 -1.55 7.37 1.04
CA ARG A 72 -1.78 8.76 0.61
C ARG A 72 -2.16 8.82 -0.86
N GLU A 73 -1.40 8.11 -1.71
CA GLU A 73 -1.69 8.02 -3.13
C GLU A 73 -3.06 7.39 -3.38
N ALA A 74 -3.38 6.29 -2.69
CA ALA A 74 -4.65 5.60 -2.84
C ALA A 74 -5.85 6.46 -2.44
N VAL A 75 -5.76 7.19 -1.33
CA VAL A 75 -6.81 8.12 -0.89
C VAL A 75 -6.98 9.28 -1.86
N GLU A 76 -5.88 9.87 -2.32
CA GLU A 76 -5.94 10.97 -3.28
C GLU A 76 -6.56 10.53 -4.62
N ARG A 77 -6.21 9.34 -5.09
CA ARG A 77 -6.79 8.76 -6.30
C ARG A 77 -8.28 8.44 -6.13
N ALA A 78 -8.68 7.92 -4.96
CA ALA A 78 -10.09 7.71 -4.63
C ALA A 78 -10.87 9.03 -4.63
N ARG A 79 -10.31 10.11 -4.06
CA ARG A 79 -10.91 11.45 -4.07
C ARG A 79 -11.13 11.98 -5.48
N ARG A 80 -10.14 11.84 -6.36
CA ARG A 80 -10.26 12.25 -7.78
C ARG A 80 -11.38 11.50 -8.50
N ARG A 81 -11.70 10.29 -8.06
CA ARG A 81 -12.80 9.47 -8.57
C ARG A 81 -14.14 9.77 -7.89
N GLY A 82 -14.22 10.81 -7.07
CA GLY A 82 -15.46 11.24 -6.40
C GLY A 82 -15.78 10.49 -5.12
N ALA A 83 -14.81 9.78 -4.53
CA ALA A 83 -15.01 9.12 -3.25
C ALA A 83 -15.31 10.15 -2.15
N LEU A 84 -16.39 9.93 -1.43
CA LEU A 84 -16.69 10.66 -0.21
C LEU A 84 -15.83 10.06 0.92
N MET A 85 -15.15 10.94 1.66
CA MET A 85 -14.40 10.50 2.83
C MET A 85 -15.35 9.89 3.85
N HIS A 86 -15.07 8.68 4.28
CA HIS A 86 -15.83 8.04 5.34
C HIS A 86 -15.44 8.70 6.67
N ASP A 87 -16.41 9.35 7.34
CA ASP A 87 -16.16 9.95 8.65
C ASP A 87 -15.78 8.86 9.66
N GLY A 88 -14.61 9.03 10.30
CA GLY A 88 -14.12 8.12 11.35
C GLY A 88 -13.43 6.85 10.88
N LEU A 89 -13.15 6.71 9.56
CA LEU A 89 -12.27 5.67 9.03
C LEU A 89 -11.11 6.33 8.27
N THR A 90 -9.89 5.98 8.63
CA THR A 90 -8.69 6.50 7.95
C THR A 90 -7.84 5.34 7.45
N LEU A 91 -7.50 5.35 6.16
CA LEU A 91 -6.59 4.39 5.56
C LEU A 91 -5.17 4.77 5.94
N LEU A 92 -4.46 3.93 6.70
CA LEU A 92 -3.07 4.15 7.12
C LEU A 92 -2.08 3.48 6.17
N ASP A 93 -2.40 2.28 5.70
CA ASP A 93 -1.58 1.52 4.76
C ASP A 93 -2.46 0.71 3.83
N VAL A 94 -1.95 0.44 2.63
CA VAL A 94 -2.63 -0.35 1.61
C VAL A 94 -1.60 -0.95 0.68
N GLY A 95 -1.84 -2.17 0.25
CA GLY A 95 -0.93 -2.81 -0.68
C GLY A 95 -1.36 -4.21 -1.04
N LEU A 96 -0.41 -4.91 -1.61
CA LEU A 96 -0.53 -6.28 -2.08
C LEU A 96 0.57 -7.13 -1.45
N ILE A 97 0.23 -8.38 -1.18
CA ILE A 97 1.15 -9.42 -0.75
C ILE A 97 1.23 -10.42 -1.90
N ALA A 98 2.37 -10.50 -2.57
CA ALA A 98 2.68 -11.56 -3.52
C ALA A 98 2.97 -12.85 -2.75
N LEU A 99 2.48 -13.96 -3.26
CA LEU A 99 2.68 -15.29 -2.70
C LEU A 99 3.47 -16.12 -3.68
N GLN A 100 4.56 -16.71 -3.21
CA GLN A 100 5.44 -17.57 -4.00
C GLN A 100 5.70 -18.87 -3.25
N SER A 101 5.46 -19.99 -3.89
CA SER A 101 5.82 -21.31 -3.35
C SER A 101 7.25 -21.64 -3.72
N GLY A 102 8.11 -21.73 -2.72
CA GLY A 102 9.49 -22.14 -2.86
C GLY A 102 9.77 -23.52 -2.24
N ARG A 103 11.01 -23.98 -2.35
CA ARG A 103 11.45 -25.25 -1.76
C ARG A 103 11.39 -25.25 -0.23
N GLU A 104 11.49 -24.07 0.40
CA GLU A 104 11.51 -23.89 1.85
C GLU A 104 10.13 -23.56 2.42
N GLY A 105 9.11 -23.43 1.55
CA GLY A 105 7.74 -23.10 1.94
C GLY A 105 7.14 -21.97 1.13
N MET A 106 6.10 -21.33 1.67
CA MET A 106 5.44 -20.19 1.05
C MET A 106 6.12 -18.89 1.49
N ASP A 107 6.63 -18.15 0.53
CA ASP A 107 7.14 -16.80 0.74
C ASP A 107 6.03 -15.77 0.50
N MET A 108 6.03 -14.70 1.31
CA MET A 108 5.03 -13.63 1.26
C MET A 108 5.74 -12.29 1.26
N GLU A 109 5.71 -11.58 0.16
CA GLU A 109 6.36 -10.29 0.00
C GLU A 109 5.35 -9.17 -0.24
N ARG A 110 5.51 -8.04 0.47
CA ARG A 110 4.75 -6.82 0.18
C ARG A 110 5.34 -6.14 -1.03
N THR A 111 4.54 -5.96 -2.06
CA THR A 111 5.03 -5.43 -3.34
C THR A 111 3.98 -4.61 -4.07
N ARG A 112 4.45 -3.73 -4.95
CA ARG A 112 3.63 -3.02 -5.95
C ARG A 112 3.84 -3.57 -7.37
N SER A 113 4.74 -4.53 -7.53
CA SER A 113 4.98 -5.19 -8.80
C SER A 113 4.89 -6.70 -8.60
N VAL A 114 3.91 -7.31 -9.20
CA VAL A 114 3.58 -8.73 -9.07
C VAL A 114 3.93 -9.42 -10.38
N SER A 115 4.46 -10.64 -10.30
CA SER A 115 4.76 -11.45 -11.49
C SER A 115 3.63 -12.43 -11.81
N MET A 116 3.42 -12.71 -13.09
CA MET A 116 2.57 -13.82 -13.50
C MET A 116 3.14 -15.20 -13.12
N ASP A 117 4.38 -15.25 -12.62
CA ASP A 117 5.00 -16.46 -12.06
C ASP A 117 4.69 -16.65 -10.58
N ASP A 118 4.14 -15.62 -9.90
CA ASP A 118 3.70 -15.73 -8.52
C ASP A 118 2.47 -16.61 -8.42
N ASP A 119 2.32 -17.38 -7.34
CA ASP A 119 1.15 -18.23 -7.12
C ASP A 119 -0.14 -17.42 -7.05
N GLY A 120 -0.04 -16.22 -6.48
CA GLY A 120 -1.17 -15.32 -6.38
C GLY A 120 -0.83 -14.03 -5.66
N VAL A 121 -1.83 -13.16 -5.59
CA VAL A 121 -1.73 -11.89 -4.90
C VAL A 121 -2.89 -11.70 -3.94
N ARG A 122 -2.60 -11.22 -2.74
CA ARG A 122 -3.56 -10.98 -1.67
C ARG A 122 -3.54 -9.52 -1.27
N PRO A 123 -4.65 -8.79 -1.40
CA PRO A 123 -4.73 -7.40 -0.96
C PRO A 123 -4.78 -7.29 0.57
N TYR A 124 -4.21 -6.21 1.10
CA TYR A 124 -4.28 -5.86 2.52
C TYR A 124 -4.49 -4.37 2.72
N ILE A 125 -5.04 -4.02 3.87
CA ILE A 125 -5.16 -2.64 4.34
C ILE A 125 -4.86 -2.54 5.82
N THR A 126 -4.41 -1.37 6.24
CA THR A 126 -4.39 -0.95 7.63
C THR A 126 -5.35 0.23 7.78
N LEU A 127 -6.40 0.04 8.55
CA LEU A 127 -7.39 1.06 8.85
C LEU A 127 -7.20 1.56 10.28
N ARG A 128 -7.37 2.87 10.47
CA ARG A 128 -7.65 3.45 11.76
C ARG A 128 -9.14 3.71 11.86
N VAL A 129 -9.74 3.16 12.89
CA VAL A 129 -11.16 3.30 13.20
C VAL A 129 -11.28 4.24 14.40
N ASP A 130 -12.08 5.30 14.24
CA ASP A 130 -12.38 6.21 15.36
C ASP A 130 -13.45 5.57 16.27
N PRO A 131 -13.49 5.92 17.58
CA PRO A 131 -14.44 5.35 18.55
C PRO A 131 -15.91 5.39 18.12
N HIS A 132 -16.31 6.42 17.34
CA HIS A 132 -17.69 6.56 16.84
C HIS A 132 -18.08 5.53 15.76
N ASN A 133 -17.09 4.93 15.09
CA ASN A 133 -17.27 3.90 14.07
C ASN A 133 -16.78 2.52 14.51
N ALA A 134 -16.33 2.41 15.76
CA ALA A 134 -15.93 1.15 16.36
C ALA A 134 -17.14 0.33 16.85
N ASP A 135 -16.85 -0.87 17.32
CA ASP A 135 -17.78 -1.82 17.95
C ASP A 135 -18.99 -2.20 17.05
N ARG A 136 -18.72 -2.28 15.75
CA ARG A 136 -19.68 -2.73 14.74
C ARG A 136 -19.04 -3.64 13.69
N THR A 137 -19.87 -4.40 13.03
CA THR A 137 -19.42 -5.16 11.86
C THR A 137 -19.46 -4.26 10.63
N GLY A 138 -18.33 -4.14 9.94
CA GLY A 138 -18.19 -3.48 8.64
C GLY A 138 -17.98 -4.50 7.52
N VAL A 139 -18.41 -4.14 6.33
CA VAL A 139 -18.17 -4.92 5.10
C VAL A 139 -17.01 -4.29 4.33
N ILE A 140 -15.92 -5.04 4.17
CA ILE A 140 -14.75 -4.61 3.43
C ILE A 140 -14.75 -5.34 2.11
N ARG A 141 -14.61 -4.59 1.03
CA ARG A 141 -14.59 -5.13 -0.33
C ARG A 141 -13.31 -4.71 -1.03
N PHE A 142 -12.59 -5.68 -1.55
CA PHE A 142 -11.43 -5.53 -2.40
C PHE A 142 -11.82 -5.88 -3.84
N GLU A 143 -11.48 -4.99 -4.77
CA GLU A 143 -11.66 -5.21 -6.20
C GLU A 143 -10.33 -5.00 -6.90
N ILE A 144 -9.93 -5.96 -7.73
CA ILE A 144 -8.77 -5.82 -8.60
C ILE A 144 -9.28 -5.71 -10.04
N ILE A 145 -8.87 -4.65 -10.70
CA ILE A 145 -9.32 -4.27 -12.04
C ILE A 145 -8.09 -4.22 -12.93
N ASP A 146 -8.16 -4.83 -14.09
CA ASP A 146 -7.06 -4.88 -15.05
C ASP A 146 -6.91 -3.55 -15.83
N HIS A 147 -5.90 -3.51 -16.70
CA HIS A 147 -5.61 -2.36 -17.56
C HIS A 147 -6.73 -2.05 -18.59
N ASN A 148 -7.62 -3.02 -18.88
CA ASN A 148 -8.76 -2.84 -19.75
C ASN A 148 -9.99 -2.32 -19.00
N GLY A 149 -9.93 -2.26 -17.67
CA GLY A 149 -11.07 -1.89 -16.83
C GLY A 149 -11.96 -3.08 -16.46
N GLU A 150 -11.56 -4.32 -16.75
CA GLU A 150 -12.30 -5.51 -16.38
C GLU A 150 -11.96 -5.93 -14.94
N THR A 151 -12.98 -6.31 -14.19
CA THR A 151 -12.81 -6.79 -12.82
C THR A 151 -12.33 -8.24 -12.82
N GLN A 152 -11.11 -8.47 -12.38
CA GLN A 152 -10.48 -9.77 -12.33
C GLN A 152 -10.66 -10.48 -10.98
N PHE A 153 -10.89 -9.69 -9.92
CA PHE A 153 -11.06 -10.22 -8.58
C PHE A 153 -12.00 -9.33 -7.77
N VAL A 154 -12.92 -9.95 -7.06
CA VAL A 154 -13.76 -9.31 -6.05
C VAL A 154 -13.77 -10.19 -4.83
N HIS A 155 -13.41 -9.62 -3.70
CA HIS A 155 -13.49 -10.28 -2.41
C HIS A 155 -14.17 -9.37 -1.40
N GLU A 156 -15.22 -9.87 -0.79
CA GLU A 156 -16.00 -9.18 0.22
C GLU A 156 -15.95 -9.96 1.53
N MET A 157 -15.56 -9.30 2.60
CA MET A 157 -15.46 -9.90 3.92
C MET A 157 -16.12 -9.04 4.97
N ARG A 158 -16.69 -9.68 5.98
CA ARG A 158 -17.25 -9.03 7.16
C ARG A 158 -16.24 -9.02 8.28
N THR A 159 -15.92 -7.86 8.79
CA THR A 159 -14.92 -7.68 9.84
C THR A 159 -15.49 -6.87 10.98
N PHE A 160 -15.24 -7.28 12.22
CA PHE A 160 -15.62 -6.50 13.38
C PHE A 160 -14.62 -5.34 13.54
N LEU A 161 -15.11 -4.11 13.39
CA LEU A 161 -14.33 -2.88 13.50
C LEU A 161 -14.13 -2.54 14.97
N ARG A 162 -12.88 -2.45 15.41
CA ARG A 162 -12.48 -2.05 16.77
C ARG A 162 -11.87 -0.66 16.73
N ASP A 163 -11.97 0.05 17.85
CA ASP A 163 -11.28 1.33 18.00
C ASP A 163 -9.75 1.15 17.85
N GLY A 164 -9.13 2.10 17.14
CA GLY A 164 -7.68 2.10 16.91
C GLY A 164 -7.26 1.57 15.54
N GLU A 165 -6.05 1.02 15.48
CA GLU A 165 -5.44 0.52 14.24
C GLU A 165 -5.75 -0.97 14.03
N MET A 166 -6.18 -1.31 12.82
CA MET A 166 -6.52 -2.67 12.42
C MET A 166 -5.82 -3.04 11.12
N ASN A 167 -5.13 -4.17 11.13
CA ASN A 167 -4.59 -4.77 9.91
C ASN A 167 -5.58 -5.81 9.39
N ILE A 168 -5.96 -5.67 8.14
CA ILE A 168 -6.95 -6.51 7.49
C ILE A 168 -6.36 -7.01 6.19
N VAL A 169 -6.27 -8.33 6.05
CA VAL A 169 -5.78 -9.02 4.86
C VAL A 169 -6.95 -9.79 4.27
N ALA A 170 -7.11 -9.77 2.97
CA ALA A 170 -8.16 -10.55 2.30
C ALA A 170 -7.98 -12.05 2.59
N ASP A 171 -9.06 -12.76 2.88
CA ASP A 171 -9.03 -14.21 3.17
C ASP A 171 -8.66 -15.01 1.91
N HIS A 172 -9.01 -14.48 0.73
CA HIS A 172 -8.75 -15.11 -0.55
C HIS A 172 -7.71 -14.32 -1.35
N GLN A 173 -7.01 -15.02 -2.21
CA GLN A 173 -6.03 -14.44 -3.15
C GLN A 173 -6.55 -14.51 -4.58
N LEU A 174 -6.12 -13.58 -5.42
CA LEU A 174 -6.23 -13.72 -6.87
C LEU A 174 -5.11 -14.66 -7.34
N PRO A 175 -5.41 -15.86 -7.84
CA PRO A 175 -4.38 -16.75 -8.37
C PRO A 175 -3.83 -16.18 -9.68
N LEU A 176 -2.51 -16.19 -9.85
CA LEU A 176 -1.81 -15.67 -11.03
C LEU A 176 -1.21 -16.80 -11.86
N TYR A 177 -0.41 -17.65 -11.23
CA TYR A 177 0.26 -18.76 -11.93
C TYR A 177 -0.76 -19.68 -12.61
N GLY A 178 -0.60 -19.86 -13.91
CA GLY A 178 -1.50 -20.74 -14.70
C GLY A 178 -2.92 -20.22 -14.89
N ASN A 179 -3.25 -19.04 -14.44
CA ASN A 179 -4.59 -18.45 -14.61
C ASN A 179 -4.80 -17.94 -16.04
N ARG A 180 -5.48 -18.76 -16.84
CA ARG A 180 -5.77 -18.45 -18.26
C ARG A 180 -6.78 -17.31 -18.46
N LYS A 181 -7.49 -16.88 -17.41
CA LYS A 181 -8.43 -15.77 -17.48
C LYS A 181 -7.70 -14.44 -17.48
N ILE A 182 -6.52 -14.39 -16.89
CA ILE A 182 -5.68 -13.22 -16.87
C ILE A 182 -4.86 -13.18 -18.16
N THR A 183 -5.28 -12.37 -19.10
CA THR A 183 -4.63 -12.27 -20.41
C THR A 183 -3.74 -11.03 -20.54
N GLY A 184 -3.88 -10.06 -19.63
CA GLY A 184 -3.21 -8.77 -19.69
C GLY A 184 -2.18 -8.58 -18.59
N VAL A 185 -1.04 -8.01 -18.98
CA VAL A 185 0.00 -7.49 -18.10
C VAL A 185 0.01 -5.97 -18.19
N GLY A 186 0.57 -5.30 -17.19
CA GLY A 186 0.64 -3.84 -17.15
C GLY A 186 0.09 -3.28 -15.84
N ASP A 187 -0.40 -2.03 -15.89
CA ASP A 187 -0.89 -1.33 -14.72
C ASP A 187 -2.35 -1.74 -14.41
N TRP A 188 -2.54 -2.22 -13.21
CA TRP A 188 -3.82 -2.64 -12.66
C TRP A 188 -4.20 -1.76 -11.47
N ASP A 189 -5.48 -1.74 -11.12
CA ASP A 189 -6.02 -0.98 -10.00
C ASP A 189 -6.57 -1.91 -8.92
N LEU A 190 -6.13 -1.70 -7.67
CA LEU A 190 -6.78 -2.21 -6.48
C LEU A 190 -7.73 -1.14 -5.93
N ARG A 191 -9.01 -1.43 -5.83
CA ARG A 191 -10.02 -0.59 -5.18
C ARG A 191 -10.46 -1.20 -3.88
N ILE A 192 -10.60 -0.37 -2.86
CA ILE A 192 -11.03 -0.78 -1.53
C ILE A 192 -12.23 0.06 -1.14
N SER A 193 -13.30 -0.61 -0.76
CA SER A 193 -14.48 0.03 -0.17
C SER A 193 -14.81 -0.55 1.19
N VAL A 194 -15.35 0.28 2.06
CA VAL A 194 -15.86 -0.09 3.38
C VAL A 194 -17.32 0.33 3.43
N ASP A 195 -18.21 -0.60 3.72
CA ASP A 195 -19.68 -0.39 3.73
C ASP A 195 -20.18 0.26 2.43
N GLY A 196 -19.57 -0.11 1.30
CA GLY A 196 -19.90 0.42 -0.02
C GLY A 196 -19.27 1.78 -0.38
N ALA A 197 -18.63 2.46 0.57
CA ALA A 197 -17.92 3.71 0.31
C ALA A 197 -16.47 3.42 -0.12
N LEU A 198 -16.02 3.99 -1.25
CA LEU A 198 -14.64 3.87 -1.72
C LEU A 198 -13.70 4.61 -0.77
N VAL A 199 -12.74 3.90 -0.15
CA VAL A 199 -11.76 4.48 0.80
C VAL A 199 -10.36 4.60 0.21
N GLY A 200 -10.05 3.81 -0.81
CA GLY A 200 -8.74 3.84 -1.46
C GLY A 200 -8.75 3.24 -2.86
N ALA A 201 -7.84 3.71 -3.71
CA ALA A 201 -7.57 3.15 -5.03
C ALA A 201 -6.07 3.20 -5.30
N LEU A 202 -5.40 2.04 -5.36
CA LEU A 202 -3.96 1.90 -5.56
C LEU A 202 -3.68 1.26 -6.91
N SER A 203 -2.77 1.84 -7.71
CA SER A 203 -2.28 1.16 -8.91
C SER A 203 -1.04 0.33 -8.59
N PHE A 204 -0.94 -0.80 -9.25
CA PHE A 204 0.18 -1.72 -9.16
C PHE A 204 0.45 -2.33 -10.54
N ALA A 205 1.66 -2.86 -10.73
CA ALA A 205 2.06 -3.45 -12.00
C ALA A 205 1.98 -4.98 -11.94
N ILE A 206 1.46 -5.59 -13.01
CA ILE A 206 1.63 -7.02 -13.26
C ILE A 206 2.65 -7.21 -14.39
N SER A 207 3.75 -7.88 -14.08
CA SER A 207 4.80 -8.22 -15.02
C SER A 207 4.55 -9.56 -15.69
N PRO A 208 4.96 -9.73 -16.96
CA PRO A 208 4.79 -10.98 -17.67
C PRO A 208 5.64 -12.10 -17.05
N SER A 209 5.18 -13.35 -17.20
CA SER A 209 5.93 -14.53 -16.78
C SER A 209 7.31 -14.57 -17.43
N ILE A 210 8.34 -14.61 -16.59
CA ILE A 210 9.73 -14.79 -17.00
C ILE A 210 9.92 -16.24 -17.49
N ASN A 211 9.34 -17.20 -16.78
CA ASN A 211 9.40 -18.63 -17.13
C ASN A 211 8.77 -18.90 -18.50
N ALA A 212 7.63 -18.29 -18.80
CA ALA A 212 7.00 -18.42 -20.12
C ALA A 212 7.83 -17.78 -21.23
N ARG A 213 8.61 -16.73 -20.95
CA ARG A 213 9.52 -16.14 -21.93
C ARG A 213 10.71 -17.05 -22.20
N TYR A 214 11.33 -17.63 -21.17
CA TYR A 214 12.40 -18.60 -21.34
C TYR A 214 11.91 -19.84 -22.11
N ALA A 215 10.77 -20.42 -21.75
CA ALA A 215 10.19 -21.55 -22.46
C ALA A 215 9.93 -21.27 -23.94
N ARG A 216 9.52 -20.04 -24.29
CA ARG A 216 9.34 -19.63 -25.71
C ARG A 216 10.70 -19.45 -26.43
N ALA A 217 11.70 -18.91 -25.74
CA ALA A 217 13.03 -18.74 -26.30
C ALA A 217 13.67 -20.12 -26.59
N ASP A 218 13.52 -21.08 -25.67
CA ASP A 218 14.00 -22.44 -25.85
C ASP A 218 13.26 -23.17 -26.99
N ALA A 219 11.93 -22.95 -27.10
CA ALA A 219 11.14 -23.52 -28.18
C ALA A 219 11.41 -22.85 -29.55
N ALA A 220 11.82 -21.58 -29.55
CA ALA A 220 12.20 -20.83 -30.75
C ALA A 220 13.67 -20.99 -31.12
N ALA A 221 14.50 -21.51 -30.23
CA ALA A 221 15.86 -21.90 -30.56
C ALA A 221 15.76 -23.00 -31.63
N PRO A 222 16.29 -22.78 -32.86
CA PRO A 222 16.32 -23.84 -33.85
C PRO A 222 17.00 -25.03 -33.17
N ALA A 223 16.32 -26.19 -33.17
CA ALA A 223 16.92 -27.42 -32.69
C ALA A 223 18.25 -27.51 -33.36
N SER A 224 19.33 -27.18 -32.62
CA SER A 224 20.68 -27.42 -33.08
C SER A 224 20.74 -28.93 -33.23
N GLN A 225 20.37 -29.41 -34.45
CA GLN A 225 20.73 -30.73 -34.83
C GLN A 225 22.22 -30.80 -34.53
N PRO A 226 22.64 -31.70 -33.67
CA PRO A 226 24.05 -31.93 -33.54
C PRO A 226 24.54 -32.19 -34.97
N ALA A 227 25.26 -31.22 -35.52
CA ALA A 227 25.90 -31.39 -36.86
C ALA A 227 26.51 -32.77 -36.78
N ALA A 228 26.04 -33.67 -37.66
CA ALA A 228 26.56 -35.03 -37.70
C ALA A 228 28.07 -34.86 -37.99
N VAL A 229 28.85 -34.85 -36.93
CA VAL A 229 30.30 -34.84 -37.00
C VAL A 229 30.64 -36.15 -37.68
N PRO A 230 31.26 -36.13 -38.88
CA PRO A 230 31.56 -37.34 -39.58
C PRO A 230 32.37 -38.24 -38.63
N GLU A 231 32.00 -39.52 -38.60
CA GLU A 231 32.49 -40.53 -37.65
C GLU A 231 34.02 -40.58 -37.56
N ARG A 232 34.72 -40.13 -38.59
CA ARG A 232 36.19 -39.96 -38.62
C ARG A 232 36.73 -38.85 -37.70
N GLU A 233 36.02 -37.76 -37.50
CA GLU A 233 36.42 -36.72 -36.56
C GLU A 233 36.14 -37.07 -35.08
N ARG A 234 35.20 -37.94 -34.81
CA ARG A 234 34.96 -38.46 -33.46
C ARG A 234 36.11 -39.33 -32.94
N LEU A 235 36.64 -40.18 -33.81
CA LEU A 235 37.75 -41.06 -33.45
C LEU A 235 39.04 -40.31 -33.16
N THR A 236 39.41 -39.29 -33.98
CA THR A 236 40.58 -38.45 -33.69
C THR A 236 40.44 -37.60 -32.44
N ARG A 237 39.22 -37.13 -32.11
CA ARG A 237 38.98 -36.32 -30.93
C ARG A 237 38.99 -37.15 -29.63
N LEU A 238 38.68 -38.44 -29.69
CA LEU A 238 38.78 -39.36 -28.57
C LEU A 238 40.22 -39.75 -28.26
N GLU A 239 41.09 -39.80 -29.29
CA GLU A 239 42.54 -40.06 -29.11
C GLU A 239 43.27 -38.85 -28.52
N ASP A 240 42.91 -37.59 -28.92
CA ASP A 240 43.45 -36.36 -28.35
C ASP A 240 42.97 -36.11 -26.91
N SER A 241 41.70 -36.52 -26.58
CA SER A 241 41.15 -36.32 -25.23
C SER A 241 41.74 -37.33 -24.21
N ALA A 242 42.23 -38.47 -24.66
CA ALA A 242 42.86 -39.45 -23.79
C ALA A 242 44.29 -39.06 -23.34
N ASN A 243 44.89 -38.06 -24.00
CA ASN A 243 46.21 -37.59 -23.63
C ASN A 243 46.18 -36.32 -22.73
N ASP A 244 45.01 -35.68 -22.54
CA ASP A 244 44.88 -34.48 -21.73
C ASP A 244 44.45 -34.73 -20.29
N ASP A 245 44.11 -36.02 -19.93
CA ASP A 245 43.73 -36.44 -18.58
C ASP A 245 44.96 -36.86 -17.73
N ALA A 246 46.14 -36.31 -18.00
CA ALA A 246 47.23 -36.41 -17.01
C ALA A 246 46.80 -35.58 -15.77
N PRO A 247 46.84 -36.18 -14.57
CA PRO A 247 46.45 -35.49 -13.35
C PRO A 247 47.35 -34.25 -13.20
N VAL A 248 46.73 -33.06 -13.28
CA VAL A 248 47.40 -31.77 -13.10
C VAL A 248 48.06 -31.80 -11.74
N SER A 249 49.39 -31.82 -11.70
CA SER A 249 50.13 -31.89 -10.43
C SER A 249 49.86 -30.61 -9.64
N LEU A 250 49.73 -30.78 -8.32
CA LEU A 250 49.55 -29.67 -7.37
C LEU A 250 50.66 -28.60 -7.56
N GLU A 251 51.87 -29.03 -7.97
CA GLU A 251 53.01 -28.15 -8.29
C GLU A 251 52.76 -27.24 -9.50
N ASP A 252 52.02 -27.71 -10.53
CA ASP A 252 51.71 -26.91 -11.71
C ASP A 252 50.65 -25.84 -11.40
N LEU A 253 49.71 -26.17 -10.49
CA LEU A 253 48.73 -25.18 -10.02
C LEU A 253 49.40 -24.10 -9.15
N LEU A 254 50.32 -24.44 -8.28
CA LEU A 254 51.07 -23.49 -7.44
C LEU A 254 52.00 -22.61 -8.30
N ARG A 255 52.58 -23.16 -9.37
CA ARG A 255 53.44 -22.42 -10.32
C ARG A 255 52.65 -21.40 -11.14
N ASN A 256 51.43 -21.73 -11.50
CA ASN A 256 50.53 -20.81 -12.22
C ASN A 256 50.01 -19.71 -11.30
N GLN A 257 49.78 -19.98 -10.03
CA GLN A 257 49.36 -18.98 -9.04
C GLN A 257 50.48 -17.98 -8.76
N SER A 258 51.71 -18.43 -8.62
CA SER A 258 52.88 -17.55 -8.39
C SER A 258 53.25 -16.69 -9.60
N ARG A 259 52.84 -17.07 -10.82
CA ARG A 259 52.99 -16.24 -12.03
C ARG A 259 51.93 -15.15 -12.12
N ARG A 260 50.72 -15.40 -11.65
CA ARG A 260 49.67 -14.37 -11.59
C ARG A 260 50.03 -13.26 -10.60
N ASP A 261 50.51 -13.60 -9.41
CA ASP A 261 50.92 -12.63 -8.38
C ASP A 261 52.11 -11.73 -8.79
N ARG A 262 52.92 -12.16 -9.76
CA ARG A 262 54.01 -11.33 -10.30
C ARG A 262 53.57 -10.39 -11.43
N GLY A 263 52.47 -10.71 -12.11
CA GLY A 263 51.92 -9.86 -13.19
C GLY A 263 51.19 -8.65 -12.70
N GLU A 264 50.69 -8.64 -11.45
CA GLU A 264 49.95 -7.53 -10.88
C GLU A 264 50.80 -6.49 -10.13
N ARG A 265 52.12 -6.64 -10.10
CA ARG A 265 53.03 -5.70 -9.43
C ARG A 265 53.95 -4.94 -10.34
N ASN A 266 53.60 -4.80 -11.61
CA ASN A 266 54.36 -3.92 -12.54
C ASN A 266 53.45 -2.90 -13.21
#